data_df9f6d1affc67dbfda094d92a5e29fbc
#
_entry.id   df9f6d1affc67dbfda094d92a5e29fbc
#
_cell.length_a   1.000
_cell.length_b   1.000
_cell.length_c   1.000
_cell.angle_alpha   90.00
_cell.angle_beta   90.00
_cell.angle_gamma   90.00
#
_symmetry.space_group_name_H-M   'P 1'
#
loop_
_entity.id
_entity.type
_entity.pdbx_description
1 polymer ?
#
loop_
_entity_poly.entity_id
_entity_poly.type
_entity_poly.pdbx_seq_one_letter_code
_entity_poly.pdbx_strand_id
1 'polypeptide(L)'
;LKGYKIPKDKIYVFVANKSEHDLYKNTLDPTTYGNLIIGNPGIKEIRNFMSNYFDEGQKIVYMDDDIGKIWRCKNDIKPYDKSNNKVFKILNLKKFFDQAFSLSKKTGFHNWGVYPRDNPYFMKPTNRKNPLNNYVSTDLKFLIGFMTGVINNRKAELRTIGDKEDYERTIKYYLKDGGVLRFNNISCYTRCYKVAGGIQATRKIEDSNRNAKLLIKKYPNLVSINNGRKSKFVEILVRDKTKLKKFIKSFKKK
;
A
#
# COMPACT_ATOMS: atom_id res chain seq x y z
N LEU A 1 -2.43 -14.46 -10.11
CA LEU A 1 -1.91 -15.05 -8.86
C LEU A 1 -1.55 -16.53 -8.98
N LYS A 2 -2.02 -17.23 -10.03
CA LYS A 2 -1.76 -18.66 -10.27
C LYS A 2 -0.26 -19.03 -10.16
N GLY A 3 0.65 -18.25 -10.72
CA GLY A 3 2.11 -18.49 -10.66
C GLY A 3 2.77 -18.10 -9.32
N TYR A 4 2.02 -17.61 -8.32
CA TYR A 4 2.55 -17.09 -7.06
C TYR A 4 2.19 -17.93 -5.83
N LYS A 5 1.66 -19.14 -6.05
CA LYS A 5 1.29 -20.11 -4.99
C LYS A 5 0.26 -19.60 -3.97
N ILE A 6 -0.66 -18.74 -4.39
CA ILE A 6 -1.81 -18.36 -3.57
C ILE A 6 -2.94 -19.37 -3.86
N PRO A 7 -3.50 -20.04 -2.84
CA PRO A 7 -4.65 -20.93 -3.01
C PRO A 7 -5.85 -20.17 -3.58
N LYS A 8 -6.56 -20.75 -4.55
CA LYS A 8 -7.65 -20.05 -5.25
C LYS A 8 -8.80 -19.68 -4.32
N ASP A 9 -9.13 -20.53 -3.35
CA ASP A 9 -10.17 -20.31 -2.33
C ASP A 9 -9.89 -19.08 -1.45
N LYS A 10 -8.65 -18.59 -1.43
CA LYS A 10 -8.23 -17.36 -0.74
C LYS A 10 -8.20 -16.13 -1.64
N ILE A 11 -8.58 -16.28 -2.91
CA ILE A 11 -8.60 -15.17 -3.87
C ILE A 11 -10.03 -14.70 -4.08
N TYR A 12 -10.28 -13.46 -3.69
CA TYR A 12 -11.55 -12.76 -3.83
C TYR A 12 -11.38 -11.64 -4.84
N VAL A 13 -12.19 -11.63 -5.89
CA VAL A 13 -12.22 -10.59 -6.91
C VAL A 13 -13.46 -9.74 -6.65
N PHE A 14 -13.25 -8.44 -6.42
CA PHE A 14 -14.33 -7.48 -6.21
C PHE A 14 -14.47 -6.60 -7.44
N VAL A 15 -15.67 -6.44 -7.91
CA VAL A 15 -16.04 -5.61 -9.07
C VAL A 15 -17.10 -4.59 -8.67
N ALA A 16 -17.21 -3.50 -9.43
CA ALA A 16 -18.04 -2.37 -9.02
C ALA A 16 -19.55 -2.62 -9.22
N ASN A 17 -19.92 -3.43 -10.23
CA ASN A 17 -21.31 -3.61 -10.63
C ASN A 17 -21.53 -4.93 -11.38
N LYS A 18 -22.80 -5.19 -11.76
CA LYS A 18 -23.22 -6.40 -12.47
C LYS A 18 -22.56 -6.52 -13.85
N SER A 19 -22.42 -5.43 -14.60
CA SER A 19 -21.80 -5.45 -15.92
C SER A 19 -20.33 -5.89 -15.84
N GLU A 20 -19.57 -5.34 -14.91
CA GLU A 20 -18.20 -5.77 -14.65
C GLU A 20 -18.14 -7.23 -14.17
N HIS A 21 -19.08 -7.64 -13.30
CA HIS A 21 -19.16 -9.02 -12.84
C HIS A 21 -19.30 -9.99 -14.02
N ASP A 22 -20.20 -9.72 -14.94
CA ASP A 22 -20.46 -10.58 -16.08
C ASP A 22 -19.28 -10.60 -17.06
N LEU A 23 -18.64 -9.43 -17.26
CA LEU A 23 -17.42 -9.34 -18.05
C LEU A 23 -16.29 -10.19 -17.44
N TYR A 24 -16.03 -10.05 -16.15
CA TYR A 24 -14.99 -10.78 -15.44
C TYR A 24 -15.28 -12.30 -15.40
N LYS A 25 -16.53 -12.69 -15.19
CA LYS A 25 -16.96 -14.08 -15.22
C LYS A 25 -16.69 -14.75 -16.57
N ASN A 26 -16.85 -14.00 -17.67
CA ASN A 26 -16.65 -14.49 -19.04
C ASN A 26 -15.18 -14.45 -19.49
N THR A 27 -14.34 -13.62 -18.86
CA THR A 27 -12.96 -13.39 -19.30
C THR A 27 -11.90 -14.02 -18.40
N LEU A 28 -12.17 -14.14 -17.10
CA LEU A 28 -11.23 -14.75 -16.16
C LEU A 28 -11.33 -16.26 -16.16
N ASP A 29 -10.17 -16.91 -16.14
CA ASP A 29 -10.08 -18.37 -15.91
C ASP A 29 -10.62 -18.70 -14.50
N PRO A 30 -11.74 -19.46 -14.38
CA PRO A 30 -12.37 -19.77 -13.10
C PRO A 30 -11.49 -20.64 -12.16
N THR A 31 -10.40 -21.18 -12.67
CA THR A 31 -9.42 -21.91 -11.84
C THR A 31 -8.48 -20.97 -11.06
N THR A 32 -8.53 -19.68 -11.31
CA THR A 32 -7.57 -18.70 -10.77
C THR A 32 -8.07 -17.90 -9.57
N TYR A 33 -9.35 -17.95 -9.26
CA TYR A 33 -9.97 -17.27 -8.11
C TYR A 33 -11.04 -18.15 -7.44
N GLY A 34 -11.36 -17.84 -6.19
CA GLY A 34 -12.41 -18.54 -5.44
C GLY A 34 -13.74 -17.83 -5.47
N ASN A 35 -13.73 -16.51 -5.40
CA ASN A 35 -14.93 -15.70 -5.26
C ASN A 35 -14.88 -14.48 -6.18
N LEU A 36 -16.00 -14.21 -6.87
CA LEU A 36 -16.22 -12.99 -7.66
C LEU A 36 -17.44 -12.28 -7.08
N ILE A 37 -17.23 -11.07 -6.56
CA ILE A 37 -18.18 -10.39 -5.69
C ILE A 37 -18.49 -9.01 -6.25
N ILE A 38 -19.79 -8.68 -6.33
CA ILE A 38 -20.23 -7.33 -6.68
C ILE A 38 -20.16 -6.49 -5.40
N GLY A 39 -19.31 -5.46 -5.44
CA GLY A 39 -19.17 -4.46 -4.39
C GLY A 39 -19.83 -3.14 -4.79
N ASN A 40 -19.23 -2.02 -4.37
CA ASN A 40 -19.72 -0.69 -4.64
C ASN A 40 -18.81 0.06 -5.63
N PRO A 41 -19.35 0.86 -6.57
CA PRO A 41 -18.56 1.67 -7.47
C PRO A 41 -17.81 2.79 -6.72
N GLY A 42 -16.57 3.06 -7.14
CA GLY A 42 -15.70 4.06 -6.53
C GLY A 42 -14.64 3.46 -5.61
N ILE A 43 -13.42 4.04 -5.67
CA ILE A 43 -12.27 3.46 -4.96
C ILE A 43 -12.45 3.45 -3.43
N LYS A 44 -13.01 4.51 -2.87
CA LYS A 44 -13.32 4.60 -1.44
C LYS A 44 -14.42 3.60 -1.07
N GLU A 45 -15.47 3.56 -1.83
CA GLU A 45 -16.65 2.74 -1.63
C GLU A 45 -16.31 1.24 -1.69
N ILE A 46 -15.55 0.82 -2.72
CA ILE A 46 -15.15 -0.59 -2.86
C ILE A 46 -14.18 -1.02 -1.74
N ARG A 47 -13.24 -0.15 -1.33
CA ARG A 47 -12.33 -0.48 -0.23
C ARG A 47 -13.06 -0.58 1.12
N ASN A 48 -14.05 0.28 1.38
CA ASN A 48 -14.91 0.18 2.55
C ASN A 48 -15.77 -1.08 2.52
N PHE A 49 -16.34 -1.41 1.36
CA PHE A 49 -17.08 -2.66 1.17
C PHE A 49 -16.22 -3.88 1.47
N MET A 50 -15.00 -3.95 0.91
CA MET A 50 -14.06 -5.05 1.15
C MET A 50 -13.73 -5.22 2.63
N SER A 51 -13.48 -4.13 3.37
CA SER A 51 -13.15 -4.22 4.79
C SER A 51 -14.34 -4.67 5.65
N ASN A 52 -15.57 -4.33 5.25
CA ASN A 52 -16.79 -4.76 5.93
C ASN A 52 -17.17 -6.20 5.57
N TYR A 53 -16.80 -6.68 4.39
CA TYR A 53 -17.07 -8.05 3.93
C TYR A 53 -16.32 -9.09 4.77
N PHE A 54 -15.11 -8.76 5.24
CA PHE A 54 -14.31 -9.65 6.06
C PHE A 54 -14.46 -9.34 7.56
N ASP A 55 -14.22 -10.36 8.39
CA ASP A 55 -14.30 -10.23 9.83
C ASP A 55 -13.23 -9.30 10.42
N GLU A 56 -13.56 -8.72 11.57
CA GLU A 56 -12.59 -8.00 12.39
C GLU A 56 -11.45 -8.93 12.79
N GLY A 57 -10.20 -8.45 12.69
CA GLY A 57 -9.01 -9.24 12.99
C GLY A 57 -8.57 -10.19 11.87
N GLN A 58 -9.34 -10.35 10.78
CA GLN A 58 -8.94 -11.17 9.65
C GLN A 58 -7.74 -10.57 8.92
N LYS A 59 -6.84 -11.43 8.44
CA LYS A 59 -5.70 -11.03 7.62
C LYS A 59 -6.15 -10.85 6.18
N ILE A 60 -6.02 -9.64 5.65
CA ILE A 60 -6.41 -9.28 4.28
C ILE A 60 -5.20 -8.73 3.54
N VAL A 61 -5.01 -9.14 2.30
CA VAL A 61 -4.06 -8.52 1.37
C VAL A 61 -4.85 -7.90 0.23
N TYR A 62 -4.81 -6.58 0.14
CA TYR A 62 -5.36 -5.85 -0.99
C TYR A 62 -4.34 -5.82 -2.13
N MET A 63 -4.79 -6.11 -3.33
CA MET A 63 -3.98 -6.05 -4.54
C MET A 63 -4.80 -5.44 -5.67
N ASP A 64 -4.19 -4.55 -6.46
CA ASP A 64 -4.80 -4.03 -7.66
C ASP A 64 -4.65 -5.04 -8.82
N ASP A 65 -5.55 -5.01 -9.78
CA ASP A 65 -5.63 -5.96 -10.90
C ASP A 65 -4.61 -5.68 -12.02
N ASP A 66 -4.03 -4.49 -12.03
CA ASP A 66 -3.03 -4.05 -13.00
C ASP A 66 -1.58 -4.43 -12.66
N ILE A 67 -1.37 -5.21 -11.59
CA ILE A 67 -0.03 -5.67 -11.19
C ILE A 67 0.51 -6.68 -12.20
N GLY A 68 1.54 -6.27 -12.95
CA GLY A 68 2.21 -7.13 -13.92
C GLY A 68 3.33 -7.99 -13.34
N LYS A 69 4.11 -7.45 -12.41
CA LYS A 69 5.25 -8.14 -11.78
C LYS A 69 5.40 -7.73 -10.32
N ILE A 70 5.80 -8.69 -9.49
CA ILE A 70 6.20 -8.44 -8.10
C ILE A 70 7.64 -8.92 -7.95
N TRP A 71 8.52 -8.07 -7.44
CA TRP A 71 9.92 -8.35 -7.39
C TRP A 71 10.59 -7.79 -6.13
N ARG A 72 11.79 -8.28 -5.85
CA ARG A 72 12.58 -7.93 -4.69
C ARG A 72 14.00 -7.57 -5.10
N CYS A 73 14.55 -6.51 -4.53
CA CYS A 73 15.99 -6.25 -4.53
C CYS A 73 16.72 -7.22 -3.59
N LYS A 74 17.91 -7.64 -3.96
CA LYS A 74 18.79 -8.41 -3.09
C LYS A 74 19.29 -7.52 -1.94
N ASN A 75 19.30 -8.05 -0.71
CA ASN A 75 19.56 -7.27 0.50
C ASN A 75 21.04 -6.79 0.65
N ASP A 76 21.95 -7.41 -0.07
CA ASP A 76 23.40 -7.21 0.02
C ASP A 76 23.98 -6.30 -1.07
N ILE A 77 23.14 -5.76 -1.96
CA ILE A 77 23.58 -4.91 -3.06
C ILE A 77 23.60 -3.44 -2.62
N LYS A 78 24.73 -2.78 -2.83
CA LYS A 78 24.81 -1.31 -2.72
C LYS A 78 23.83 -0.68 -3.71
N PRO A 79 22.95 0.25 -3.28
CA PRO A 79 21.87 0.79 -4.13
C PRO A 79 22.34 1.54 -5.39
N TYR A 80 23.62 1.79 -5.51
CA TYR A 80 24.23 2.61 -6.59
C TYR A 80 24.96 1.81 -7.66
N ASP A 81 25.10 0.51 -7.48
CA ASP A 81 25.77 -0.31 -8.49
C ASP A 81 24.77 -0.70 -9.57
N LYS A 82 24.77 0.07 -10.66
CA LYS A 82 23.92 -0.19 -11.84
C LYS A 82 24.17 -1.57 -12.46
N SER A 83 25.37 -2.12 -12.29
CA SER A 83 25.75 -3.44 -12.85
C SER A 83 25.21 -4.60 -12.03
N ASN A 84 24.91 -4.38 -10.75
CA ASN A 84 24.49 -5.40 -9.79
C ASN A 84 23.04 -5.22 -9.27
N ASN A 85 22.22 -4.40 -9.91
CA ASN A 85 20.80 -4.27 -9.59
C ASN A 85 20.02 -5.57 -9.88
N LYS A 86 20.41 -6.66 -9.22
CA LYS A 86 19.71 -7.95 -9.32
C LYS A 86 18.37 -7.86 -8.62
N VAL A 87 17.34 -7.69 -9.43
CA VAL A 87 15.96 -7.83 -9.00
C VAL A 87 15.52 -9.26 -9.24
N PHE A 88 14.88 -9.84 -8.25
CA PHE A 88 14.34 -11.20 -8.33
C PHE A 88 12.82 -11.15 -8.33
N LYS A 89 12.21 -11.83 -9.28
CA LYS A 89 10.77 -12.07 -9.25
C LYS A 89 10.43 -12.86 -7.98
N ILE A 90 9.45 -12.40 -7.23
CA ILE A 90 8.91 -13.19 -6.10
C ILE A 90 8.02 -14.27 -6.69
N LEU A 91 8.41 -15.52 -6.50
CA LEU A 91 7.67 -16.69 -7.01
C LEU A 91 6.70 -17.29 -5.99
N ASN A 92 6.86 -16.95 -4.71
CA ASN A 92 6.02 -17.46 -3.63
C ASN A 92 5.50 -16.31 -2.79
N LEU A 93 4.38 -15.72 -3.22
CA LEU A 93 3.72 -14.65 -2.48
C LEU A 93 3.14 -15.12 -1.15
N LYS A 94 2.63 -16.36 -1.10
CA LYS A 94 2.12 -16.90 0.17
C LYS A 94 3.18 -16.82 1.26
N LYS A 95 4.40 -17.28 0.98
CA LYS A 95 5.52 -17.21 1.93
C LYS A 95 5.83 -15.78 2.35
N PHE A 96 5.80 -14.84 1.41
CA PHE A 96 5.99 -13.42 1.73
C PHE A 96 4.87 -12.87 2.61
N PHE A 97 3.62 -13.16 2.30
CA PHE A 97 2.47 -12.71 3.10
C PHE A 97 2.51 -13.29 4.52
N ASP A 98 2.83 -14.58 4.66
CA ASP A 98 2.98 -15.23 5.96
C ASP A 98 4.08 -14.54 6.81
N GLN A 99 5.23 -14.23 6.20
CA GLN A 99 6.32 -13.49 6.85
C GLN A 99 5.89 -12.07 7.25
N ALA A 100 5.18 -11.35 6.38
CA ALA A 100 4.70 -10.00 6.65
C ALA A 100 3.70 -9.97 7.81
N PHE A 101 2.74 -10.91 7.85
CA PHE A 101 1.79 -11.03 8.95
C PHE A 101 2.42 -11.55 10.25
N SER A 102 3.40 -12.42 10.17
CA SER A 102 4.19 -12.82 11.35
C SER A 102 4.89 -11.61 11.96
N LEU A 103 5.47 -10.75 11.12
CA LEU A 103 6.11 -9.52 11.57
C LEU A 103 5.09 -8.53 12.14
N SER A 104 3.92 -8.39 11.53
CA SER A 104 2.79 -7.60 12.06
C SER A 104 2.41 -8.05 13.47
N LYS A 105 2.26 -9.36 13.69
CA LYS A 105 1.97 -9.92 15.01
C LYS A 105 3.09 -9.61 16.03
N LYS A 106 4.36 -9.77 15.61
CA LYS A 106 5.52 -9.51 16.48
C LYS A 106 5.64 -8.04 16.90
N THR A 107 5.27 -7.10 16.01
CA THR A 107 5.42 -5.66 16.26
C THR A 107 4.17 -4.99 16.80
N GLY A 108 3.01 -5.64 16.70
CA GLY A 108 1.71 -5.02 16.97
C GLY A 108 1.26 -4.02 15.89
N PHE A 109 1.94 -3.94 14.73
CA PHE A 109 1.58 -3.05 13.64
C PHE A 109 0.70 -3.77 12.63
N HIS A 110 -0.57 -3.38 12.54
CA HIS A 110 -1.59 -4.10 11.79
C HIS A 110 -1.66 -3.74 10.30
N ASN A 111 -0.85 -2.79 9.83
CA ASN A 111 -0.78 -2.45 8.41
C ASN A 111 0.64 -2.53 7.88
N TRP A 112 0.81 -3.27 6.78
CA TRP A 112 2.07 -3.38 6.07
C TRP A 112 1.87 -3.11 4.56
N GLY A 113 2.93 -2.69 3.89
CA GLY A 113 2.94 -2.48 2.45
C GLY A 113 4.34 -2.60 1.87
N VAL A 114 4.42 -2.47 0.56
CA VAL A 114 5.66 -2.53 -0.21
C VAL A 114 6.13 -1.14 -0.63
N TYR A 115 7.29 -1.06 -1.25
CA TYR A 115 7.83 0.20 -1.72
C TYR A 115 6.99 0.77 -2.88
N PRO A 116 6.65 2.08 -2.87
CA PRO A 116 5.66 2.65 -3.79
C PRO A 116 6.17 2.95 -5.20
N ARG A 117 7.40 2.63 -5.52
CA ARG A 117 8.01 2.87 -6.84
C ARG A 117 8.70 1.64 -7.36
N ASP A 118 8.42 1.30 -8.62
CA ASP A 118 9.09 0.24 -9.36
C ASP A 118 10.46 0.72 -9.91
N ASN A 119 11.34 1.13 -8.98
CA ASN A 119 12.70 1.53 -9.33
C ASN A 119 13.68 1.17 -8.21
N PRO A 120 14.59 0.19 -8.44
CA PRO A 120 15.58 -0.28 -7.47
C PRO A 120 16.46 0.81 -6.88
N TYR A 121 16.75 1.85 -7.65
CA TYR A 121 17.57 2.98 -7.21
C TYR A 121 17.06 3.63 -5.92
N PHE A 122 15.74 3.67 -5.72
CA PHE A 122 15.11 4.26 -4.54
C PHE A 122 14.85 3.26 -3.41
N MET A 123 14.98 1.95 -3.67
CA MET A 123 14.67 0.88 -2.72
C MET A 123 15.86 0.61 -1.79
N LYS A 124 16.16 1.61 -0.95
CA LYS A 124 17.32 1.61 -0.06
C LYS A 124 17.02 0.96 1.29
N PRO A 125 18.02 0.34 1.94
CA PRO A 125 17.89 -0.05 3.33
C PRO A 125 17.59 1.17 4.21
N THR A 126 17.00 0.93 5.35
CA THR A 126 16.84 1.96 6.36
C THR A 126 18.21 2.27 6.96
N ASN A 127 18.56 3.55 7.13
CA ASN A 127 19.83 3.95 7.76
C ASN A 127 19.89 3.66 9.27
N ARG A 128 18.87 3.01 9.82
CA ARG A 128 18.78 2.66 11.23
C ARG A 128 19.06 1.18 11.39
N LYS A 129 19.90 0.83 12.36
CA LYS A 129 19.97 -0.55 12.85
C LYS A 129 18.56 -0.95 13.29
N ASN A 130 17.88 -1.69 12.43
CA ASN A 130 16.54 -2.19 12.71
C ASN A 130 16.68 -3.66 13.09
N PRO A 131 16.32 -4.05 14.33
CA PRO A 131 16.42 -5.44 14.78
C PRO A 131 15.54 -6.40 13.97
N LEU A 132 14.58 -5.87 13.20
CA LEU A 132 13.69 -6.69 12.38
C LEU A 132 14.33 -7.06 11.04
N ASN A 133 14.82 -6.08 10.29
CA ASN A 133 15.46 -6.20 8.99
C ASN A 133 15.85 -4.79 8.50
N ASN A 134 17.01 -4.64 7.87
CA ASN A 134 17.49 -3.36 7.35
C ASN A 134 16.57 -2.75 6.27
N TYR A 135 15.68 -3.54 5.67
CA TYR A 135 14.74 -3.09 4.63
C TYR A 135 13.30 -2.89 5.12
N VAL A 136 13.02 -3.06 6.40
CA VAL A 136 11.68 -2.82 6.96
C VAL A 136 11.67 -1.52 7.73
N SER A 137 10.88 -0.54 7.25
CA SER A 137 10.58 0.68 8.00
C SER A 137 9.39 0.44 8.92
N THR A 138 9.46 1.02 10.14
CA THR A 138 8.42 0.92 11.17
C THR A 138 7.83 2.27 11.57
N ASP A 139 8.39 3.36 11.04
CA ASP A 139 7.89 4.72 11.21
C ASP A 139 6.78 5.05 10.20
N LEU A 140 6.21 6.26 10.29
CA LEU A 140 5.20 6.70 9.31
C LEU A 140 5.82 6.79 7.92
N LYS A 141 5.52 5.80 7.10
CA LYS A 141 5.85 5.74 5.68
C LYS A 141 4.58 5.48 4.88
N PHE A 142 4.45 6.16 3.76
CA PHE A 142 3.35 5.90 2.83
C PHE A 142 3.32 4.43 2.39
N LEU A 143 2.17 3.81 2.55
CA LEU A 143 1.84 2.46 2.08
C LEU A 143 0.87 2.58 0.91
N ILE A 144 1.36 2.34 -0.29
CA ILE A 144 0.60 2.47 -1.52
C ILE A 144 -0.49 1.40 -1.65
N GLY A 145 -1.62 1.76 -2.24
CA GLY A 145 -2.81 0.91 -2.35
C GLY A 145 -2.65 -0.34 -3.21
N PHE A 146 -1.73 -0.35 -4.18
CA PHE A 146 -1.64 -1.46 -5.13
C PHE A 146 -1.26 -2.82 -4.51
N MET A 147 -0.47 -2.87 -3.42
CA MET A 147 -0.24 -4.09 -2.64
C MET A 147 0.04 -3.74 -1.17
N THR A 148 -0.89 -4.11 -0.32
CA THR A 148 -0.84 -3.85 1.11
C THR A 148 -1.61 -4.90 1.88
N GLY A 149 -1.13 -5.25 3.07
CA GLY A 149 -1.84 -6.16 3.96
C GLY A 149 -2.22 -5.52 5.27
N VAL A 150 -3.34 -5.96 5.81
CA VAL A 150 -3.87 -5.50 7.10
C VAL A 150 -4.33 -6.67 7.95
N ILE A 151 -4.26 -6.51 9.25
CA ILE A 151 -5.12 -7.23 10.18
C ILE A 151 -6.36 -6.35 10.32
N ASN A 152 -7.49 -6.81 9.79
CA ASN A 152 -8.67 -6.00 9.56
C ASN A 152 -9.12 -5.29 10.84
N ASN A 153 -9.27 -3.98 10.76
CA ASN A 153 -9.88 -3.16 11.79
C ASN A 153 -10.82 -2.17 11.10
N ARG A 154 -12.11 -2.44 11.15
CA ARG A 154 -13.14 -1.68 10.40
C ARG A 154 -13.06 -0.18 10.65
N LYS A 155 -12.73 0.26 11.88
CA LYS A 155 -12.56 1.67 12.20
C LYS A 155 -11.34 2.30 11.51
N ALA A 156 -10.21 1.60 11.46
CA ALA A 156 -9.00 2.07 10.78
C ALA A 156 -9.13 1.94 9.25
N GLU A 157 -9.87 0.93 8.78
CA GLU A 157 -10.14 0.69 7.37
C GLU A 157 -11.18 1.65 6.76
N LEU A 158 -12.05 2.27 7.54
CA LEU A 158 -13.06 3.21 7.04
C LEU A 158 -12.41 4.42 6.36
N ARG A 159 -12.47 4.48 5.03
CA ARG A 159 -12.01 5.62 4.22
C ARG A 159 -13.08 6.69 4.15
N THR A 160 -12.68 7.94 4.32
CA THR A 160 -13.54 9.11 4.17
C THR A 160 -13.13 9.98 2.99
N ILE A 161 -11.96 9.70 2.41
CA ILE A 161 -11.34 10.42 1.30
C ILE A 161 -11.20 9.49 0.11
N GLY A 162 -11.45 10.00 -1.10
CA GLY A 162 -11.45 9.21 -2.34
C GLY A 162 -10.05 8.84 -2.83
N ASP A 163 -9.51 9.53 -3.82
CA ASP A 163 -8.26 9.16 -4.51
C ASP A 163 -6.96 9.25 -3.68
N LYS A 164 -7.03 9.64 -2.42
CA LYS A 164 -5.95 9.60 -1.42
C LYS A 164 -6.29 8.65 -0.27
N GLU A 165 -7.13 7.65 -0.51
CA GLU A 165 -7.63 6.71 0.49
C GLU A 165 -6.52 5.89 1.15
N ASP A 166 -5.48 5.55 0.40
CA ASP A 166 -4.32 4.80 0.86
C ASP A 166 -3.43 5.62 1.83
N TYR A 167 -3.33 6.94 1.63
CA TYR A 167 -2.72 7.85 2.59
C TYR A 167 -3.52 7.89 3.89
N GLU A 168 -4.85 8.04 3.81
CA GLU A 168 -5.72 8.07 4.99
C GLU A 168 -5.63 6.78 5.79
N ARG A 169 -5.70 5.62 5.13
CA ARG A 169 -5.54 4.32 5.76
C ARG A 169 -4.19 4.19 6.47
N THR A 170 -3.10 4.54 5.79
CA THR A 170 -1.75 4.50 6.36
C THR A 170 -1.67 5.31 7.66
N ILE A 171 -2.24 6.52 7.65
CA ILE A 171 -2.24 7.41 8.81
C ILE A 171 -3.08 6.85 9.96
N LYS A 172 -4.25 6.31 9.66
CA LYS A 172 -5.15 5.75 10.69
C LYS A 172 -4.52 4.57 11.41
N TYR A 173 -3.88 3.65 10.69
CA TYR A 173 -3.14 2.55 11.31
C TYR A 173 -1.92 3.05 12.08
N TYR A 174 -1.20 4.03 11.54
CA TYR A 174 -0.09 4.63 12.27
C TYR A 174 -0.51 5.25 13.59
N LEU A 175 -1.64 5.96 13.61
CA LEU A 175 -2.18 6.56 14.84
C LEU A 175 -2.68 5.51 15.81
N LYS A 176 -3.26 4.42 15.31
CA LYS A 176 -3.76 3.31 16.12
C LYS A 176 -2.62 2.53 16.77
N ASP A 177 -1.60 2.16 15.99
CA ASP A 177 -0.58 1.18 16.40
C ASP A 177 0.76 1.83 16.77
N GLY A 178 0.94 3.13 16.50
CA GLY A 178 2.23 3.84 16.70
C GLY A 178 3.27 3.56 15.60
N GLY A 179 2.95 2.75 14.60
CA GLY A 179 3.81 2.39 13.48
C GLY A 179 3.08 1.70 12.35
N VAL A 180 3.76 1.57 11.20
CA VAL A 180 3.36 0.75 10.06
C VAL A 180 4.58 0.01 9.53
N LEU A 181 4.40 -1.10 8.83
CA LEU A 181 5.50 -1.85 8.24
C LEU A 181 5.59 -1.55 6.74
N ARG A 182 6.75 -1.08 6.28
CA ARG A 182 7.00 -0.97 4.85
C ARG A 182 8.24 -1.75 4.44
N PHE A 183 8.04 -2.73 3.54
CA PHE A 183 9.12 -3.52 2.94
C PHE A 183 9.76 -2.72 1.80
N ASN A 184 10.91 -2.08 2.09
CA ASN A 184 11.56 -1.16 1.15
C ASN A 184 12.30 -1.87 0.01
N ASN A 185 12.51 -3.17 0.09
CA ASN A 185 13.15 -3.98 -0.94
C ASN A 185 12.18 -4.78 -1.82
N ILE A 186 10.89 -4.57 -1.67
CA ILE A 186 9.84 -5.22 -2.48
C ILE A 186 9.00 -4.14 -3.14
N SER A 187 8.70 -4.31 -4.42
CA SER A 187 7.81 -3.43 -5.18
C SER A 187 7.06 -4.20 -6.27
N CYS A 188 6.09 -3.54 -6.87
CA CYS A 188 5.29 -4.04 -7.98
C CYS A 188 5.47 -3.16 -9.20
N TYR A 189 5.63 -3.77 -10.37
CA TYR A 189 5.38 -3.10 -11.64
C TYR A 189 3.87 -3.12 -11.88
N THR A 190 3.28 -1.96 -12.04
CA THR A 190 1.87 -1.83 -12.39
C THR A 190 1.74 -1.26 -13.81
N ARG A 191 0.65 -1.59 -14.50
CA ARG A 191 0.31 -1.02 -15.79
C ARG A 191 -0.45 0.30 -15.68
N CYS A 192 -0.40 0.91 -14.51
CA CYS A 192 -1.00 2.21 -14.23
C CYS A 192 -0.68 3.20 -15.37
N TYR A 193 -1.67 3.92 -15.86
CA TYR A 193 -1.61 4.85 -17.01
C TYR A 193 -1.46 4.21 -18.40
N LYS A 194 -1.39 2.88 -18.53
CA LYS A 194 -1.23 2.21 -19.84
C LYS A 194 -2.47 1.44 -20.30
N VAL A 195 -3.44 1.24 -19.42
CA VAL A 195 -4.69 0.54 -19.71
C VAL A 195 -5.86 1.49 -19.48
N ALA A 196 -6.79 1.54 -20.42
CA ALA A 196 -8.02 2.31 -20.27
C ALA A 196 -8.90 1.68 -19.17
N GLY A 197 -9.43 2.50 -18.26
CA GLY A 197 -10.33 2.06 -17.19
C GLY A 197 -9.84 2.47 -15.79
N GLY A 198 -10.56 2.01 -14.79
CA GLY A 198 -10.28 2.28 -13.38
C GLY A 198 -10.43 3.76 -13.00
N ILE A 199 -9.81 4.14 -11.89
CA ILE A 199 -9.89 5.49 -11.31
C ILE A 199 -9.42 6.60 -12.26
N GLN A 200 -8.60 6.26 -13.25
CA GLN A 200 -8.03 7.24 -14.18
C GLN A 200 -9.04 7.83 -15.15
N ALA A 201 -10.02 7.03 -15.56
CA ALA A 201 -11.09 7.48 -16.44
C ALA A 201 -12.00 8.53 -15.79
N THR A 202 -12.10 8.52 -14.46
CA THR A 202 -13.01 9.38 -13.69
C THR A 202 -12.28 10.40 -12.80
N ARG A 203 -10.96 10.33 -12.70
CA ARG A 203 -10.15 11.17 -11.79
C ARG A 203 -10.07 12.61 -12.29
N LYS A 204 -10.72 13.53 -11.58
CA LYS A 204 -10.62 14.98 -11.80
C LYS A 204 -9.49 15.56 -10.96
N ILE A 205 -8.74 16.50 -11.54
CA ILE A 205 -7.63 17.18 -10.86
C ILE A 205 -8.12 17.93 -9.62
N GLU A 206 -9.27 18.59 -9.75
CA GLU A 206 -9.92 19.39 -8.70
C GLU A 206 -10.26 18.51 -7.50
N ASP A 207 -10.82 17.31 -7.74
CA ASP A 207 -11.18 16.35 -6.69
C ASP A 207 -9.93 15.82 -5.98
N SER A 208 -8.89 15.48 -6.74
CA SER A 208 -7.62 15.03 -6.18
C SER A 208 -6.97 16.10 -5.31
N ASN A 209 -6.98 17.36 -5.78
CA ASN A 209 -6.43 18.48 -5.05
C ASN A 209 -7.26 18.82 -3.79
N ARG A 210 -8.59 18.73 -3.88
CA ARG A 210 -9.49 18.86 -2.74
C ARG A 210 -9.20 17.79 -1.69
N ASN A 211 -9.07 16.53 -2.09
CA ASN A 211 -8.77 15.41 -1.21
C ASN A 211 -7.40 15.56 -0.52
N ALA A 212 -6.38 16.05 -1.23
CA ALA A 212 -5.08 16.35 -0.64
C ALA A 212 -5.17 17.44 0.43
N LYS A 213 -5.90 18.55 0.16
CA LYS A 213 -6.13 19.63 1.13
C LYS A 213 -6.91 19.14 2.34
N LEU A 214 -7.94 18.29 2.16
CA LEU A 214 -8.70 17.69 3.26
C LEU A 214 -7.81 16.84 4.16
N LEU A 215 -6.91 16.02 3.60
CA LEU A 215 -5.94 15.23 4.37
C LEU A 215 -5.00 16.12 5.20
N ILE A 216 -4.48 17.20 4.60
CA ILE A 216 -3.61 18.15 5.29
C ILE A 216 -4.35 18.80 6.45
N LYS A 217 -5.60 19.24 6.23
CA LYS A 217 -6.45 19.83 7.29
C LYS A 217 -6.74 18.83 8.41
N LYS A 218 -7.03 17.59 8.06
CA LYS A 218 -7.38 16.52 9.02
C LYS A 218 -6.19 16.03 9.85
N TYR A 219 -4.99 16.02 9.24
CA TYR A 219 -3.77 15.50 9.86
C TYR A 219 -2.56 16.45 9.72
N PRO A 220 -2.63 17.69 10.22
CA PRO A 220 -1.64 18.74 9.94
C PRO A 220 -0.23 18.43 10.45
N ASN A 221 -0.10 17.58 11.48
CA ASN A 221 1.19 17.13 12.01
C ASN A 221 1.78 15.93 11.27
N LEU A 222 1.00 15.26 10.43
CA LEU A 222 1.39 14.03 9.74
C LEU A 222 1.45 14.19 8.22
N VAL A 223 0.74 15.17 7.67
CA VAL A 223 0.65 15.43 6.22
C VAL A 223 1.09 16.85 5.89
N SER A 224 1.81 17.00 4.80
CA SER A 224 2.20 18.30 4.25
C SER A 224 2.28 18.26 2.73
N ILE A 225 2.24 19.43 2.09
CA ILE A 225 2.47 19.56 0.64
C ILE A 225 3.91 19.15 0.32
N ASN A 226 4.09 18.45 -0.77
CA ASN A 226 5.40 18.13 -1.34
C ASN A 226 5.80 19.18 -2.38
N ASN A 227 6.42 20.24 -1.94
CA ASN A 227 6.86 21.33 -2.82
C ASN A 227 8.06 20.93 -3.74
N GLY A 228 8.74 19.83 -3.43
CA GLY A 228 9.87 19.32 -4.24
C GLY A 228 9.44 18.61 -5.53
N ARG A 229 8.15 18.44 -5.77
CA ARG A 229 7.63 17.76 -6.96
C ARG A 229 6.71 18.67 -7.76
N LYS A 230 7.15 19.02 -8.96
CA LYS A 230 6.30 19.75 -9.91
C LYS A 230 5.27 18.78 -10.51
N SER A 231 3.99 19.01 -10.28
CA SER A 231 2.87 18.23 -10.77
C SER A 231 1.63 19.11 -10.86
N LYS A 232 0.71 18.80 -11.79
CA LYS A 232 -0.63 19.40 -11.82
C LYS A 232 -1.50 18.99 -10.64
N PHE A 233 -1.13 17.90 -9.96
CA PHE A 233 -1.79 17.44 -8.74
C PHE A 233 -1.08 18.02 -7.50
N VAL A 234 -1.84 18.32 -6.45
CA VAL A 234 -1.27 18.60 -5.14
C VAL A 234 -0.66 17.31 -4.58
N GLU A 235 0.65 17.24 -4.65
CA GLU A 235 1.42 16.12 -4.10
C GLU A 235 1.57 16.29 -2.60
N ILE A 236 1.49 15.20 -1.85
CA ILE A 236 1.58 15.21 -0.39
C ILE A 236 2.68 14.29 0.11
N LEU A 237 3.21 14.63 1.28
CA LEU A 237 4.17 13.83 2.03
C LEU A 237 3.54 13.45 3.37
N VAL A 238 3.74 12.20 3.77
CA VAL A 238 3.45 11.76 5.14
C VAL A 238 4.72 11.71 5.96
N ARG A 239 4.71 12.40 7.11
CA ARG A 239 5.84 12.49 8.03
C ARG A 239 5.36 12.90 9.42
N ASP A 240 5.75 12.16 10.44
CA ASP A 240 5.46 12.55 11.82
C ASP A 240 6.35 13.71 12.27
N LYS A 241 5.81 14.92 12.20
CA LYS A 241 6.49 16.16 12.60
C LYS A 241 6.66 16.26 14.12
N THR A 242 5.85 15.58 14.90
CA THR A 242 5.91 15.62 16.37
C THR A 242 7.11 14.84 16.90
N LYS A 243 7.37 13.66 16.33
CA LYS A 243 8.57 12.87 16.63
C LYS A 243 9.85 13.61 16.23
N LEU A 244 9.84 14.30 15.09
CA LEU A 244 10.96 15.10 14.64
C LEU A 244 11.26 16.27 15.59
N LYS A 245 10.22 16.99 16.06
CA LYS A 245 10.38 18.08 17.03
C LYS A 245 10.95 17.59 18.36
N LYS A 246 10.49 16.44 18.86
CA LYS A 246 11.03 15.79 20.08
C LYS A 246 12.50 15.42 19.89
N PHE A 247 12.87 14.85 18.75
CA PHE A 247 14.24 14.50 18.42
C PHE A 247 15.15 15.73 18.36
N ILE A 248 14.75 16.79 17.66
CA ILE A 248 15.51 18.06 17.58
C ILE A 248 15.68 18.69 18.98
N LYS A 249 14.64 18.68 19.82
CA LYS A 249 14.72 19.19 21.20
C LYS A 249 15.71 18.37 22.06
N SER A 250 15.83 17.07 21.84
CA SER A 250 16.79 16.24 22.57
C SER A 250 18.25 16.51 22.19
N PHE A 251 18.50 16.92 20.94
CA PHE A 251 19.85 17.33 20.47
C PHE A 251 20.26 18.71 20.96
N LYS A 252 19.33 19.66 21.13
CA LYS A 252 19.62 21.00 21.64
C LYS A 252 19.81 21.06 23.15
N LYS A 253 19.55 19.96 23.89
CA LYS A 253 19.76 19.85 25.33
C LYS A 253 21.06 19.11 25.69
N LYS A 254 21.83 18.66 24.73
CA LYS A 254 23.21 18.17 24.86
C LYS A 254 24.17 19.24 24.35
#